data_0d802da36c2434c846d155b511c2a677
#
_entry.id   0d802da36c2434c846d155b511c2a677
#
_cell.length_a   1.000
_cell.length_b   1.000
_cell.length_c   1.000
_cell.angle_alpha   90.00
_cell.angle_beta   90.00
_cell.angle_gamma   90.00
#
_symmetry.space_group_name_H-M   'P 1'
#
loop_
_entity.id
_entity.type
_entity.pdbx_description
1 polymer ?
#
loop_
_entity_poly.entity_id
_entity_poly.type
_entity_poly.pdbx_seq_one_letter_code
_entity_poly.pdbx_strand_id
1 'polypeptide(L)'
;MNAYLKIAVLMLLLSASGVARASLSCTLPGGVSLNFGNYDDTSTSNTDVSTTFTVSCCRNPPGSNDTLSVALGPSTNSTAANRITTRQMKNTVNADRMTYQLYSGSFGGTIWGDGVIGGSVVTQAISTNTNCPGSTVFTVNSAIFGRIAPQQAVSAGTYSDSLTISILP
;
A
#
# COMPACT_ATOMS: atom_id res chain seq x y z
N MET A 1 42.29 -38.97 26.63
CA MET A 1 41.47 -37.86 26.11
C MET A 1 40.58 -37.42 27.26
N ASN A 2 40.89 -36.26 27.80
CA ASN A 2 40.45 -35.83 29.12
C ASN A 2 38.96 -35.48 29.16
N ALA A 3 38.30 -35.77 30.27
CA ALA A 3 36.86 -35.55 30.49
C ALA A 3 36.44 -34.07 30.18
N TYR A 4 37.33 -33.13 30.41
CA TYR A 4 37.15 -31.71 30.13
C TYR A 4 36.96 -31.39 28.63
N LEU A 5 37.61 -32.14 27.72
CA LEU A 5 37.47 -31.94 26.29
C LEU A 5 36.08 -32.43 25.79
N LYS A 6 35.52 -33.45 26.42
CA LYS A 6 34.17 -33.94 26.07
C LYS A 6 33.05 -32.98 26.51
N ILE A 7 33.24 -32.31 27.65
CA ILE A 7 32.29 -31.31 28.16
C ILE A 7 32.32 -30.05 27.32
N ALA A 8 33.49 -29.58 26.87
CA ALA A 8 33.63 -28.44 26.02
C ALA A 8 32.99 -28.64 24.63
N VAL A 9 33.13 -29.85 24.06
CA VAL A 9 32.49 -30.18 22.77
C VAL A 9 30.95 -30.30 22.90
N LEU A 10 30.46 -30.81 24.07
CA LEU A 10 29.02 -30.90 24.30
C LEU A 10 28.38 -29.52 24.53
N MET A 11 29.05 -28.58 25.17
CA MET A 11 28.58 -27.21 25.34
C MET A 11 28.58 -26.40 24.03
N LEU A 12 29.50 -26.68 23.10
CA LEU A 12 29.56 -25.98 21.81
C LEU A 12 28.45 -26.40 20.83
N LEU A 13 27.84 -27.56 21.05
CA LEU A 13 26.72 -28.07 20.23
C LEU A 13 25.35 -27.52 20.66
N LEU A 14 25.22 -26.90 21.83
CA LEU A 14 23.96 -26.34 22.33
C LEU A 14 23.70 -24.89 21.92
N SER A 15 24.64 -24.20 21.29
CA SER A 15 24.53 -22.79 20.96
C SER A 15 24.02 -22.46 19.54
N ALA A 16 23.60 -23.46 18.77
CA ALA A 16 23.01 -23.25 17.44
C ALA A 16 21.49 -23.36 17.47
N SER A 17 20.84 -22.74 18.46
CA SER A 17 19.40 -22.50 18.39
C SER A 17 19.17 -21.37 17.39
N GLY A 18 19.14 -21.72 16.11
CA GLY A 18 18.66 -20.78 15.10
C GLY A 18 17.26 -20.33 15.48
N VAL A 19 17.09 -19.09 15.89
CA VAL A 19 15.76 -18.47 16.05
C VAL A 19 15.09 -18.48 14.68
N ALA A 20 14.18 -19.42 14.46
CA ALA A 20 13.30 -19.40 13.31
C ALA A 20 12.52 -18.08 13.36
N ARG A 21 12.88 -17.12 12.50
CA ARG A 21 12.09 -15.90 12.37
C ARG A 21 10.81 -16.25 11.62
N ALA A 22 9.71 -15.97 12.24
CA ALA A 22 8.42 -16.06 11.58
C ALA A 22 8.42 -15.06 10.41
N SER A 23 8.13 -15.56 9.20
CA SER A 23 8.08 -14.76 7.99
C SER A 23 6.62 -14.55 7.59
N LEU A 24 6.20 -13.28 7.55
CA LEU A 24 4.92 -12.89 6.95
C LEU A 24 5.14 -12.73 5.44
N SER A 25 4.33 -13.43 4.65
CA SER A 25 4.31 -13.31 3.19
C SER A 25 2.96 -12.79 2.75
N CYS A 26 2.94 -11.68 2.03
CA CYS A 26 1.74 -11.06 1.53
C CYS A 26 1.79 -10.88 0.02
N THR A 27 0.66 -11.05 -0.64
CA THR A 27 0.49 -10.81 -2.08
C THR A 27 -0.64 -9.84 -2.33
N LEU A 28 -0.43 -8.95 -3.30
CA LEU A 28 -1.49 -8.13 -3.89
C LEU A 28 -2.03 -8.90 -5.10
N PRO A 29 -3.35 -9.00 -5.29
CA PRO A 29 -3.90 -9.36 -6.57
C PRO A 29 -3.51 -8.28 -7.58
N GLY A 30 -3.42 -8.62 -8.86
CA GLY A 30 -2.98 -7.70 -9.93
C GLY A 30 -3.58 -6.29 -9.81
N GLY A 31 -3.12 -5.35 -10.61
CA GLY A 31 -3.32 -3.91 -10.44
C GLY A 31 -4.72 -3.45 -10.00
N VAL A 32 -4.74 -2.53 -9.07
CA VAL A 32 -5.95 -1.85 -8.59
C VAL A 32 -6.24 -0.67 -9.51
N SER A 33 -7.46 -0.57 -10.02
CA SER A 33 -7.89 0.53 -10.88
C SER A 33 -8.91 1.41 -10.16
N LEU A 34 -8.73 2.72 -10.30
CA LEU A 34 -9.68 3.73 -9.85
C LEU A 34 -10.06 4.57 -11.08
N ASN A 35 -11.31 4.48 -11.51
CA ASN A 35 -11.80 5.18 -12.70
C ASN A 35 -12.74 6.30 -12.30
N PHE A 36 -12.32 7.54 -12.51
CA PHE A 36 -13.11 8.74 -12.20
C PHE A 36 -14.24 9.01 -13.18
N GLY A 37 -14.31 8.29 -14.30
CA GLY A 37 -15.28 8.57 -15.35
C GLY A 37 -15.00 9.88 -16.09
N ASN A 38 -16.06 10.56 -16.52
CA ASN A 38 -15.96 11.84 -17.20
C ASN A 38 -15.83 12.97 -16.18
N TYR A 39 -14.85 13.82 -16.37
CA TYR A 39 -14.67 15.05 -15.62
C TYR A 39 -15.27 16.22 -16.40
N ASP A 40 -16.09 17.04 -15.72
CA ASP A 40 -16.70 18.26 -16.24
C ASP A 40 -16.01 19.46 -15.56
N ASP A 41 -15.26 20.23 -16.33
CA ASP A 41 -14.50 21.40 -15.88
C ASP A 41 -15.39 22.59 -15.51
N THR A 42 -16.66 22.57 -15.91
CA THR A 42 -17.66 23.60 -15.54
C THR A 42 -18.38 23.26 -14.24
N SER A 43 -18.29 22.03 -13.78
CA SER A 43 -18.91 21.57 -12.53
C SER A 43 -18.30 22.28 -11.32
N THR A 44 -19.15 22.64 -10.36
CA THR A 44 -18.75 23.19 -9.05
C THR A 44 -18.61 22.09 -7.97
N SER A 45 -18.91 20.84 -8.32
CA SER A 45 -18.85 19.70 -7.41
C SER A 45 -17.60 18.87 -7.66
N ASN A 46 -17.07 18.26 -6.59
CA ASN A 46 -15.97 17.29 -6.73
C ASN A 46 -16.42 16.07 -7.55
N THR A 47 -15.49 15.47 -8.29
CA THR A 47 -15.66 14.14 -8.88
C THR A 47 -15.04 13.11 -7.92
N ASP A 48 -15.90 12.37 -7.27
CA ASP A 48 -15.54 11.41 -6.21
C ASP A 48 -15.77 9.98 -6.68
N VAL A 49 -14.82 9.09 -6.42
CA VAL A 49 -14.92 7.67 -6.72
C VAL A 49 -14.14 6.84 -5.69
N SER A 50 -14.61 5.66 -5.39
CA SER A 50 -13.90 4.76 -4.48
C SER A 50 -13.74 3.36 -5.09
N THR A 51 -12.69 2.66 -4.66
CA THR A 51 -12.46 1.25 -4.97
C THR A 51 -11.88 0.54 -3.75
N THR A 52 -12.00 -0.77 -3.74
CA THR A 52 -11.41 -1.63 -2.71
C THR A 52 -10.43 -2.61 -3.33
N PHE A 53 -9.48 -3.07 -2.55
CA PHE A 53 -8.60 -4.16 -2.94
C PHE A 53 -8.36 -5.09 -1.75
N THR A 54 -7.94 -6.30 -2.08
CA THR A 54 -7.68 -7.35 -1.10
C THR A 54 -6.19 -7.66 -1.07
N VAL A 55 -5.61 -7.76 0.12
CA VAL A 55 -4.26 -8.28 0.34
C VAL A 55 -4.39 -9.67 0.94
N SER A 56 -3.70 -10.66 0.38
CA SER A 56 -3.65 -12.01 0.90
C SER A 56 -2.32 -12.24 1.60
N CYS A 57 -2.36 -12.62 2.87
CA CYS A 57 -1.16 -12.88 3.67
C CYS A 57 -1.18 -14.29 4.27
N CYS A 58 -0.01 -14.89 4.40
CA CYS A 58 0.22 -16.11 5.16
C CYS A 58 1.50 -15.98 6.00
N ARG A 59 1.63 -16.80 7.03
CA ARG A 59 2.78 -16.78 7.94
C ARG A 59 3.34 -18.18 8.18
N ASN A 60 4.65 -18.29 8.35
CA ASN A 60 5.31 -19.53 8.71
C ASN A 60 6.37 -19.27 9.81
N PRO A 61 6.25 -19.87 11.01
CA PRO A 61 5.15 -20.67 11.56
C PRO A 61 3.90 -19.81 11.86
N PRO A 62 2.70 -20.43 12.00
CA PRO A 62 1.47 -19.69 12.30
C PRO A 62 1.50 -19.15 13.74
N GLY A 63 0.70 -18.13 13.98
CA GLY A 63 0.36 -17.64 15.30
C GLY A 63 1.24 -16.53 15.85
N SER A 64 0.95 -15.31 15.45
CA SER A 64 1.05 -14.08 16.24
C SER A 64 0.29 -12.96 15.54
N ASN A 65 -0.04 -11.92 16.30
CA ASN A 65 -0.61 -10.71 15.76
C ASN A 65 0.51 -9.87 15.16
N ASP A 66 0.32 -9.42 13.94
CA ASP A 66 1.20 -8.47 13.26
C ASP A 66 0.41 -7.23 12.84
N THR A 67 1.13 -6.21 12.45
CA THR A 67 0.54 -5.02 11.85
C THR A 67 0.98 -4.96 10.40
N LEU A 68 0.02 -4.98 9.49
CA LEU A 68 0.25 -4.75 8.08
C LEU A 68 0.10 -3.26 7.80
N SER A 69 1.08 -2.66 7.15
CA SER A 69 1.00 -1.30 6.67
C SER A 69 0.92 -1.30 5.15
N VAL A 70 -0.05 -0.57 4.60
CA VAL A 70 -0.21 -0.39 3.16
C VAL A 70 0.08 1.05 2.80
N ALA A 71 1.08 1.26 1.96
CA ALA A 71 1.52 2.56 1.48
C ALA A 71 1.10 2.78 0.03
N LEU A 72 0.70 4.01 -0.31
CA LEU A 72 0.54 4.48 -1.68
C LEU A 72 1.67 5.42 -2.05
N GLY A 73 2.42 5.05 -3.07
CA GLY A 73 3.55 5.83 -3.57
C GLY A 73 3.17 7.17 -4.20
N PRO A 74 4.18 7.93 -4.60
CA PRO A 74 4.01 9.22 -5.26
C PRO A 74 3.45 9.06 -6.68
N SER A 75 2.76 10.09 -7.15
CA SER A 75 2.34 10.24 -8.55
C SER A 75 3.55 10.24 -9.48
N THR A 76 3.50 9.46 -10.55
CA THR A 76 4.55 9.46 -11.58
C THR A 76 4.49 10.69 -12.47
N ASN A 77 3.32 11.31 -12.58
CA ASN A 77 3.06 12.45 -13.47
C ASN A 77 3.10 13.81 -12.77
N SER A 78 3.13 13.86 -11.44
CA SER A 78 3.21 15.13 -10.73
C SER A 78 4.58 15.80 -10.91
N THR A 79 4.56 17.09 -11.20
CA THR A 79 5.74 17.96 -11.29
C THR A 79 6.04 18.72 -10.00
N ALA A 80 5.17 18.58 -8.99
CA ALA A 80 5.35 19.21 -7.70
C ALA A 80 6.44 18.52 -6.85
N ALA A 81 7.03 19.25 -5.91
CA ALA A 81 8.04 18.72 -5.01
C ALA A 81 7.51 17.57 -4.16
N ASN A 82 6.28 17.68 -3.67
CA ASN A 82 5.60 16.58 -2.96
C ASN A 82 4.56 15.93 -3.88
N ARG A 83 4.95 14.82 -4.51
CA ARG A 83 4.11 14.08 -5.47
C ARG A 83 3.06 13.17 -4.81
N ILE A 84 2.95 13.17 -3.50
CA ILE A 84 1.89 12.49 -2.75
C ILE A 84 0.76 13.46 -2.41
N THR A 85 1.09 14.65 -1.89
CA THR A 85 0.07 15.65 -1.54
C THR A 85 -0.44 16.44 -2.73
N THR A 86 0.25 16.33 -3.88
CA THR A 86 -0.11 16.98 -5.14
C THR A 86 -0.05 15.99 -6.30
N ARG A 87 -0.90 14.96 -6.26
CA ARG A 87 -0.99 13.96 -7.32
C ARG A 87 -1.57 14.57 -8.59
N GLN A 88 -1.06 14.14 -9.74
CA GLN A 88 -1.53 14.61 -11.04
C GLN A 88 -1.65 13.45 -12.02
N MET A 89 -2.78 13.36 -12.69
CA MET A 89 -2.93 12.57 -13.91
C MET A 89 -2.44 13.40 -15.10
N LYS A 90 -1.79 12.78 -16.05
CA LYS A 90 -1.33 13.41 -17.29
C LYS A 90 -2.24 13.02 -18.45
N ASN A 91 -2.54 13.99 -19.31
CA ASN A 91 -3.21 13.74 -20.58
C ASN A 91 -2.34 12.83 -21.47
N THR A 92 -2.95 11.85 -22.11
CA THR A 92 -2.23 10.87 -22.94
C THR A 92 -1.72 11.44 -24.26
N VAL A 93 -2.24 12.59 -24.69
CA VAL A 93 -1.95 13.21 -26.00
C VAL A 93 -1.10 14.46 -25.87
N ASN A 94 -1.27 15.23 -24.79
CA ASN A 94 -0.58 16.51 -24.59
C ASN A 94 0.10 16.59 -23.21
N ALA A 95 0.53 17.79 -22.80
CA ALA A 95 1.24 18.01 -21.54
C ALA A 95 0.33 18.38 -20.37
N ASP A 96 -0.99 18.49 -20.58
CA ASP A 96 -1.93 18.91 -19.54
C ASP A 96 -1.97 17.92 -18.38
N ARG A 97 -2.19 18.45 -17.19
CA ARG A 97 -2.27 17.69 -15.95
C ARG A 97 -3.51 18.07 -15.17
N MET A 98 -4.17 17.06 -14.65
CA MET A 98 -5.34 17.18 -13.79
C MET A 98 -4.95 16.75 -12.37
N THR A 99 -5.16 17.62 -11.41
CA THR A 99 -4.86 17.35 -10.01
C THR A 99 -5.94 16.47 -9.40
N TYR A 100 -5.53 15.46 -8.63
CA TYR A 100 -6.42 14.60 -7.89
C TYR A 100 -5.79 14.22 -6.56
N GLN A 101 -6.57 13.63 -5.66
CA GLN A 101 -6.05 13.14 -4.40
C GLN A 101 -6.69 11.80 -4.01
N LEU A 102 -5.93 11.01 -3.25
CA LEU A 102 -6.37 9.73 -2.70
C LEU A 102 -6.37 9.80 -1.17
N TYR A 103 -7.45 9.33 -0.58
CA TYR A 103 -7.67 9.36 0.86
C TYR A 103 -7.96 7.98 1.40
N SER A 104 -7.67 7.79 2.68
CA SER A 104 -8.15 6.68 3.49
C SER A 104 -9.34 7.11 4.34
N GLY A 105 -10.23 6.18 4.62
CA GLY A 105 -11.38 6.38 5.51
C GLY A 105 -12.58 7.09 4.89
N SER A 106 -12.40 8.21 4.20
CA SER A 106 -13.47 8.97 3.56
C SER A 106 -12.94 9.95 2.51
N PHE A 107 -13.82 10.49 1.68
CA PHE A 107 -13.48 11.59 0.76
C PHE A 107 -13.07 12.85 1.53
N GLY A 108 -11.89 13.40 1.22
CA GLY A 108 -11.32 14.52 1.94
C GLY A 108 -10.78 14.20 3.34
N GLY A 109 -10.68 12.92 3.68
CA GLY A 109 -10.09 12.44 4.93
C GLY A 109 -8.56 12.52 4.94
N THR A 110 -7.91 11.54 5.55
CA THR A 110 -6.45 11.49 5.60
C THR A 110 -5.88 11.15 4.22
N ILE A 111 -4.95 11.95 3.71
CA ILE A 111 -4.25 11.64 2.47
C ILE A 111 -3.50 10.32 2.64
N TRP A 112 -3.81 9.36 1.77
CA TRP A 112 -3.12 8.08 1.77
C TRP A 112 -1.79 8.21 1.03
N GLY A 113 -0.71 7.99 1.73
CA GLY A 113 0.65 8.14 1.23
C GLY A 113 1.58 7.02 1.69
N ASP A 114 2.86 7.33 1.69
CA ASP A 114 3.92 6.39 2.08
C ASP A 114 4.41 6.59 3.53
N GLY A 115 3.90 7.60 4.21
CA GLY A 115 4.31 7.95 5.58
C GLY A 115 5.70 8.57 5.69
N VAL A 116 6.39 8.78 4.57
CA VAL A 116 7.77 9.33 4.51
C VAL A 116 7.81 10.65 3.75
N ILE A 117 7.41 10.62 2.47
CA ILE A 117 7.38 11.83 1.63
C ILE A 117 6.12 12.64 1.93
N GLY A 118 5.01 11.97 2.24
CA GLY A 118 3.76 12.64 2.61
C GLY A 118 2.60 11.67 2.79
N GLY A 119 1.51 12.19 3.35
CA GLY A 119 0.35 11.39 3.70
C GLY A 119 0.64 10.36 4.78
N SER A 120 -0.31 9.50 5.06
CA SER A 120 -0.22 8.43 6.04
C SER A 120 -0.38 7.07 5.38
N VAL A 121 0.32 6.06 5.89
CA VAL A 121 0.03 4.67 5.54
C VAL A 121 -1.27 4.21 6.20
N VAL A 122 -1.93 3.22 5.63
CA VAL A 122 -3.03 2.53 6.29
C VAL A 122 -2.48 1.32 7.00
N THR A 123 -2.73 1.23 8.30
CA THR A 123 -2.30 0.11 9.14
C THR A 123 -3.49 -0.76 9.54
N GLN A 124 -3.30 -2.06 9.52
CA GLN A 124 -4.30 -3.02 9.98
C GLN A 124 -3.63 -4.11 10.80
N ALA A 125 -4.19 -4.37 11.98
CA ALA A 125 -3.79 -5.53 12.77
C ALA A 125 -4.26 -6.80 12.06
N ILE A 126 -3.36 -7.77 11.95
CA ILE A 126 -3.63 -9.06 11.33
C ILE A 126 -3.34 -10.19 12.31
N SER A 127 -4.22 -11.17 12.34
CA SER A 127 -4.01 -12.42 13.08
C SER A 127 -3.94 -13.57 12.08
N THR A 128 -2.75 -14.08 11.82
CA THR A 128 -2.57 -15.18 10.87
C THR A 128 -2.41 -16.50 11.62
N ASN A 129 -3.43 -17.34 11.54
CA ASN A 129 -3.38 -18.70 12.06
C ASN A 129 -3.10 -19.75 10.97
N THR A 130 -2.75 -19.32 9.76
CA THR A 130 -2.56 -20.20 8.61
C THR A 130 -1.11 -20.25 8.17
N ASN A 131 -0.60 -21.48 8.01
CA ASN A 131 0.69 -21.74 7.39
C ASN A 131 0.68 -21.40 5.91
N CYS A 132 1.78 -20.87 5.39
CA CYS A 132 2.02 -20.87 3.96
C CYS A 132 2.20 -22.33 3.45
N PRO A 133 1.57 -22.73 2.30
CA PRO A 133 0.93 -21.88 1.30
C PRO A 133 -0.57 -21.59 1.53
N GLY A 134 -1.13 -21.82 2.68
CA GLY A 134 -2.49 -21.38 3.00
C GLY A 134 -2.56 -19.84 3.05
N SER A 135 -3.58 -19.22 2.48
CA SER A 135 -3.74 -17.78 2.53
C SER A 135 -4.91 -17.37 3.42
N THR A 136 -4.65 -16.51 4.39
CA THR A 136 -5.73 -15.74 5.02
C THR A 136 -5.96 -14.49 4.17
N VAL A 137 -7.16 -14.36 3.67
CA VAL A 137 -7.53 -13.20 2.87
C VAL A 137 -7.80 -12.03 3.81
N PHE A 138 -6.98 -11.00 3.71
CA PHE A 138 -7.29 -9.72 4.30
C PHE A 138 -7.97 -8.86 3.26
N THR A 139 -9.21 -8.55 3.51
CA THR A 139 -9.79 -7.38 2.89
C THR A 139 -9.24 -6.20 3.67
N VAL A 140 -8.34 -5.44 3.08
CA VAL A 140 -8.06 -4.11 3.58
C VAL A 140 -9.38 -3.37 3.39
N ASN A 141 -10.20 -3.30 4.44
CA ASN A 141 -11.48 -2.60 4.45
C ASN A 141 -11.31 -1.09 4.28
N SER A 142 -10.13 -0.65 3.91
CA SER A 142 -9.81 0.71 3.57
C SER A 142 -10.03 0.88 2.08
N ALA A 143 -11.24 1.29 1.69
CA ALA A 143 -11.47 1.77 0.35
C ALA A 143 -10.49 2.90 0.04
N ILE A 144 -9.96 2.91 -1.17
CA ILE A 144 -9.27 4.08 -1.71
C ILE A 144 -10.35 5.06 -2.13
N PHE A 145 -10.36 6.23 -1.52
CA PHE A 145 -11.26 7.33 -1.87
C PHE A 145 -10.52 8.33 -2.74
N GLY A 146 -10.89 8.40 -4.02
CA GLY A 146 -10.29 9.31 -4.98
C GLY A 146 -11.17 10.52 -5.21
N ARG A 147 -10.57 11.70 -5.28
CA ARG A 147 -11.25 12.96 -5.54
C ARG A 147 -10.51 13.81 -6.55
N ILE A 148 -11.24 14.31 -7.53
CA ILE A 148 -10.81 15.40 -8.40
C ILE A 148 -11.54 16.66 -7.94
N ALA A 149 -10.79 17.73 -7.68
CA ALA A 149 -11.39 19.03 -7.35
C ALA A 149 -12.11 19.62 -8.57
N PRO A 150 -13.18 20.41 -8.37
CA PRO A 150 -13.93 21.01 -9.45
C PRO A 150 -13.14 22.09 -10.18
N GLN A 151 -13.64 22.50 -11.34
CA GLN A 151 -13.21 23.70 -12.09
C GLN A 151 -11.72 23.74 -12.45
N GLN A 152 -11.11 22.58 -12.73
CA GLN A 152 -9.75 22.56 -13.29
C GLN A 152 -9.81 22.78 -14.80
N ALA A 153 -9.20 23.86 -15.27
CA ALA A 153 -9.11 24.17 -16.69
C ALA A 153 -8.11 23.22 -17.37
N VAL A 154 -8.62 22.16 -17.95
CA VAL A 154 -7.84 21.13 -18.63
C VAL A 154 -8.45 20.83 -20.00
N SER A 155 -7.60 20.46 -20.98
CA SER A 155 -8.12 20.12 -22.32
C SER A 155 -8.86 18.78 -22.30
N ALA A 156 -9.78 18.61 -23.24
CA ALA A 156 -10.44 17.33 -23.44
C ALA A 156 -9.42 16.23 -23.75
N GLY A 157 -9.65 15.04 -23.20
CA GLY A 157 -8.77 13.89 -23.44
C GLY A 157 -8.82 12.86 -22.33
N THR A 158 -8.00 11.83 -22.47
CA THR A 158 -7.83 10.79 -21.47
C THR A 158 -6.68 11.16 -20.53
N TYR A 159 -6.93 11.10 -19.23
CA TYR A 159 -5.97 11.39 -18.19
C TYR A 159 -5.67 10.12 -17.39
N SER A 160 -4.42 9.86 -17.14
CA SER A 160 -3.98 8.69 -16.35
C SER A 160 -2.80 9.00 -15.46
N ASP A 161 -2.69 8.25 -14.39
CA ASP A 161 -1.52 8.19 -13.51
C ASP A 161 -1.30 6.74 -13.05
N SER A 162 -0.10 6.44 -12.62
CA SER A 162 0.27 5.15 -12.04
C SER A 162 0.97 5.36 -10.72
N LEU A 163 0.57 4.57 -9.74
CA LEU A 163 1.11 4.59 -8.39
C LEU A 163 1.56 3.19 -7.98
N THR A 164 2.56 3.13 -7.12
CA THR A 164 2.97 1.87 -6.51
C THR A 164 2.23 1.67 -5.21
N ILE A 165 1.65 0.49 -5.01
CA ILE A 165 1.14 0.04 -3.71
C ILE A 165 2.24 -0.81 -3.08
N SER A 166 2.66 -0.46 -1.87
CA SER A 166 3.66 -1.19 -1.11
C SER A 166 3.05 -1.77 0.16
N ILE A 167 3.38 -3.01 0.45
CA ILE A 167 3.01 -3.69 1.69
C ILE A 167 4.25 -3.74 2.56
N LEU A 168 4.11 -3.22 3.77
CA LEU A 168 5.15 -3.18 4.79
C LEU A 168 4.67 -4.04 5.97
N PRO A 169 5.31 -5.19 6.22
CA PRO A 169 5.01 -6.05 7.35
C PRO A 169 5.52 -5.47 8.67
#